data_724a1327b03086b138d3823d28c2b967
#
_entry.id   724a1327b03086b138d3823d28c2b967
#
_cell.length_a   1.000
_cell.length_b   1.000
_cell.length_c   1.000
_cell.angle_alpha   90.00
_cell.angle_beta   90.00
_cell.angle_gamma   90.00
#
_symmetry.space_group_name_H-M   'P 1'
#
loop_
_entity.id
_entity.type
_entity.pdbx_description
1 polymer ?
#
loop_
_entity_poly.entity_id
_entity_poly.type
_entity_poly.pdbx_seq_one_letter_code
_entity_poly.pdbx_strand_id
1 'polypeptide(L)'
;GESLDEAVHAVERAVRPHAQVELIGGSGPTQVAPVDHPAFETLRRVTREVLADAHVAPYVMNQATDARHFHAVWPHVYRFTPFHMSKAQRESLHNVDERITRASWLEGVRWYERLVEEA
;
A
#
# COMPACT_ATOMS: atom_id res chain seq x y z
N GLY A 1 13.39 8.54 -1.58
CA GLY A 1 13.55 7.22 -0.95
C GLY A 1 14.96 6.71 -1.21
N GLU A 2 15.40 5.75 -0.47
CA GLU A 2 16.71 5.11 -0.63
C GLU A 2 16.74 4.31 -1.93
N SER A 3 17.81 4.43 -2.71
CA SER A 3 17.99 3.65 -3.93
C SER A 3 18.36 2.20 -3.61
N LEU A 4 18.20 1.31 -4.60
CA LEU A 4 18.59 -0.09 -4.45
C LEU A 4 20.09 -0.23 -4.15
N ASP A 5 20.94 0.56 -4.81
CA ASP A 5 22.39 0.56 -4.61
C ASP A 5 22.78 1.03 -3.19
N GLU A 6 22.12 2.07 -2.68
CA GLU A 6 22.32 2.55 -1.31
C GLU A 6 21.96 1.46 -0.29
N ALA A 7 20.84 0.75 -0.51
CA ALA A 7 20.42 -0.35 0.35
C ALA A 7 21.44 -1.51 0.32
N VAL A 8 21.90 -1.92 -0.87
CA VAL A 8 22.95 -2.96 -1.02
C VAL A 8 24.21 -2.56 -0.30
N HIS A 9 24.71 -1.34 -0.50
CA HIS A 9 25.90 -0.84 0.18
C HIS A 9 25.73 -0.77 1.70
N ALA A 10 24.53 -0.44 2.19
CA ALA A 10 24.27 -0.43 3.64
C ALA A 10 24.38 -1.85 4.24
N VAL A 11 23.79 -2.84 3.56
CA VAL A 11 23.89 -4.24 3.98
C VAL A 11 25.34 -4.74 3.92
N GLU A 12 26.06 -4.46 2.82
CA GLU A 12 27.49 -4.82 2.68
C GLU A 12 28.32 -4.30 3.85
N ARG A 13 28.15 -3.02 4.21
CA ARG A 13 28.88 -2.43 5.35
C ARG A 13 28.57 -3.12 6.66
N ALA A 14 27.31 -3.54 6.85
CA ALA A 14 26.87 -4.16 8.10
C ALA A 14 27.41 -5.59 8.27
N VAL A 15 27.63 -6.33 7.17
CA VAL A 15 28.01 -7.74 7.25
C VAL A 15 29.49 -8.01 7.02
N ARG A 16 30.28 -7.04 6.54
CA ARG A 16 31.73 -7.18 6.39
C ARG A 16 32.42 -7.31 7.74
N PRO A 17 33.47 -8.14 7.87
CA PRO A 17 34.06 -9.01 6.84
C PRO A 17 33.44 -10.43 6.80
N HIS A 18 32.32 -10.65 7.47
CA HIS A 18 31.78 -11.98 7.78
C HIS A 18 30.97 -12.60 6.64
N ALA A 19 30.47 -11.79 5.70
CA ALA A 19 29.67 -12.28 4.58
C ALA A 19 29.88 -11.45 3.31
N GLN A 20 29.52 -12.03 2.17
CA GLN A 20 29.41 -11.36 0.88
C GLN A 20 27.92 -11.14 0.58
N VAL A 21 27.60 -10.02 -0.07
CA VAL A 21 26.25 -9.67 -0.47
C VAL A 21 26.15 -9.79 -1.98
N GLU A 22 25.15 -10.53 -2.44
CA GLU A 22 24.79 -10.65 -3.84
C GLU A 22 23.37 -10.16 -4.06
N LEU A 23 23.17 -9.22 -4.97
CA LEU A 23 21.86 -8.76 -5.36
C LEU A 23 21.24 -9.74 -6.36
N ILE A 24 20.31 -10.58 -5.88
CA ILE A 24 19.59 -11.53 -6.73
C ILE A 24 18.53 -10.82 -7.59
N GLY A 25 17.94 -9.76 -7.07
CA GLY A 25 16.93 -8.95 -7.76
C GLY A 25 16.37 -7.87 -6.86
N GLY A 26 15.68 -6.93 -7.48
CA GLY A 26 15.04 -5.82 -6.74
C GLY A 26 14.53 -4.74 -7.68
N SER A 27 13.81 -3.80 -7.11
CA SER A 27 13.37 -2.59 -7.79
C SER A 27 13.50 -1.40 -6.85
N GLY A 28 13.82 -0.23 -7.39
CA GLY A 28 13.84 1.01 -6.63
C GLY A 28 12.47 1.38 -6.08
N PRO A 29 12.41 2.38 -5.19
CA PRO A 29 11.16 2.89 -4.65
C PRO A 29 10.29 3.50 -5.75
N THR A 30 8.99 3.38 -5.61
CA THR A 30 8.03 4.11 -6.45
C THR A 30 7.91 5.55 -6.00
N GLN A 31 7.43 6.41 -6.88
CA GLN A 31 7.10 7.79 -6.51
C GLN A 31 6.03 7.82 -5.42
N VAL A 32 6.12 8.82 -4.56
CA VAL A 32 5.05 9.11 -3.58
C VAL A 32 3.95 9.87 -4.32
N ALA A 33 2.73 9.34 -4.29
CA ALA A 33 1.59 9.99 -4.91
C ALA A 33 1.23 11.29 -4.17
N PRO A 34 0.93 12.39 -4.89
CA PRO A 34 0.61 13.67 -4.27
C PRO A 34 -0.75 13.63 -3.56
N VAL A 35 -0.84 14.26 -2.41
CA VAL A 35 -2.08 14.31 -1.60
C VAL A 35 -2.96 15.52 -1.90
N ASP A 36 -2.47 16.45 -2.70
CA ASP A 36 -3.16 17.67 -3.17
C ASP A 36 -3.84 17.49 -4.54
N HIS A 37 -3.88 16.26 -5.05
CA HIS A 37 -4.52 15.95 -6.32
C HIS A 37 -6.02 15.61 -6.13
N PRO A 38 -6.92 15.98 -7.07
CA PRO A 38 -8.36 15.68 -7.00
C PRO A 38 -8.69 14.20 -6.77
N ALA A 39 -7.91 13.28 -7.32
CA ALA A 39 -8.11 11.84 -7.10
C ALA A 39 -7.94 11.45 -5.61
N PHE A 40 -7.03 12.07 -4.87
CA PHE A 40 -6.91 11.85 -3.43
C PHE A 40 -8.12 12.39 -2.67
N GLU A 41 -8.64 13.54 -3.08
CA GLU A 41 -9.86 14.11 -2.50
C GLU A 41 -11.07 13.21 -2.75
N THR A 42 -11.20 12.63 -3.94
CA THR A 42 -12.25 11.64 -4.24
C THR A 42 -12.15 10.43 -3.32
N LEU A 43 -10.95 9.85 -3.18
CA LEU A 43 -10.71 8.74 -2.25
C LEU A 43 -11.10 9.09 -0.82
N ARG A 44 -10.69 10.28 -0.36
CA ARG A 44 -10.98 10.77 1.00
C ARG A 44 -12.48 10.94 1.22
N ARG A 45 -13.20 11.50 0.25
CA ARG A 45 -14.63 11.73 0.31
C ARG A 45 -15.39 10.40 0.33
N VAL A 46 -15.13 9.52 -0.64
CA VAL A 46 -15.77 8.20 -0.70
C VAL A 46 -15.51 7.37 0.56
N THR A 47 -14.28 7.43 1.08
CA THR A 47 -13.95 6.74 2.33
C THR A 47 -14.80 7.26 3.50
N ARG A 48 -14.98 8.56 3.64
CA ARG A 48 -15.81 9.13 4.71
C ARG A 48 -17.30 8.86 4.54
N GLU A 49 -17.77 8.75 3.30
CA GLU A 49 -19.17 8.43 3.00
C GLU A 49 -19.50 6.97 3.38
N VAL A 50 -18.63 6.04 3.07
CA VAL A 50 -18.88 4.60 3.24
C VAL A 50 -18.38 4.08 4.60
N LEU A 51 -17.24 4.58 5.07
CA LEU A 51 -16.58 4.19 6.32
C LEU A 51 -16.64 5.38 7.29
N ALA A 52 -17.80 5.66 7.84
CA ALA A 52 -18.08 6.90 8.58
C ALA A 52 -17.21 7.10 9.84
N ASP A 53 -16.67 6.04 10.42
CA ASP A 53 -15.76 6.04 11.56
C ASP A 53 -14.27 6.10 11.17
N ALA A 54 -13.97 6.08 9.86
CA ALA A 54 -12.59 6.09 9.38
C ALA A 54 -12.02 7.53 9.35
N HIS A 55 -10.82 7.68 9.90
CA HIS A 55 -10.00 8.87 9.73
C HIS A 55 -9.02 8.67 8.59
N VAL A 56 -9.16 9.48 7.53
CA VAL A 56 -8.30 9.38 6.36
C VAL A 56 -7.04 10.21 6.57
N ALA A 57 -5.90 9.55 6.60
CA ALA A 57 -4.58 10.16 6.64
C ALA A 57 -3.65 9.49 5.63
N PRO A 58 -2.82 10.25 4.91
CA PRO A 58 -1.79 9.68 4.05
C PRO A 58 -0.68 9.08 4.90
N TYR A 59 -0.11 7.97 4.43
CA TYR A 59 1.13 7.42 4.97
C TYR A 59 1.94 6.74 3.87
N VAL A 60 3.22 6.50 4.13
CA VAL A 60 4.11 5.82 3.18
C VAL A 60 4.00 4.31 3.37
N MET A 61 3.57 3.61 2.31
CA MET A 61 3.51 2.15 2.29
C MET A 61 4.90 1.58 1.97
N ASN A 62 5.47 0.83 2.91
CA ASN A 62 6.80 0.22 2.74
C ASN A 62 6.76 -1.15 2.05
N GLN A 63 5.58 -1.80 1.98
CA GLN A 63 5.43 -3.08 1.31
C GLN A 63 5.35 -2.92 -0.21
N ALA A 64 5.89 -3.89 -0.94
CA ALA A 64 5.72 -3.98 -2.38
C ALA A 64 4.30 -4.42 -2.74
N THR A 65 3.73 -3.84 -3.79
CA THR A 65 2.44 -4.22 -4.39
C THR A 65 2.52 -4.06 -5.90
N ASP A 66 1.55 -4.62 -6.61
CA ASP A 66 1.41 -4.45 -8.07
C ASP A 66 1.19 -2.98 -8.49
N ALA A 67 0.84 -2.12 -7.55
CA ALA A 67 0.76 -0.67 -7.79
C ALA A 67 2.03 -0.10 -8.44
N ARG A 68 3.21 -0.69 -8.20
CA ARG A 68 4.48 -0.28 -8.84
C ARG A 68 4.43 -0.31 -10.37
N HIS A 69 3.67 -1.23 -10.96
CA HIS A 69 3.55 -1.36 -12.41
C HIS A 69 2.70 -0.24 -13.01
N PHE A 70 1.74 0.28 -12.24
CA PHE A 70 0.86 1.37 -12.68
C PHE A 70 1.54 2.74 -12.61
N HIS A 71 2.55 2.92 -11.75
CA HIS A 71 3.32 4.17 -11.68
C HIS A 71 4.05 4.52 -12.98
N ALA A 72 4.33 3.53 -13.84
CA ALA A 72 4.94 3.78 -15.15
C ALA A 72 4.00 4.50 -16.12
N VAL A 73 2.67 4.38 -15.92
CA VAL A 73 1.64 4.95 -16.81
C VAL A 73 0.82 6.05 -16.15
N TRP A 74 0.83 6.12 -14.82
CA TRP A 74 0.06 7.11 -14.07
C TRP A 74 0.75 7.51 -12.75
N PRO A 75 0.98 8.81 -12.49
CA PRO A 75 1.69 9.27 -11.29
C PRO A 75 0.83 9.26 -10.01
N HIS A 76 -0.51 9.21 -10.14
CA HIS A 76 -1.44 9.32 -9.01
C HIS A 76 -1.96 7.95 -8.59
N VAL A 77 -1.06 7.03 -8.23
CA VAL A 77 -1.40 5.67 -7.79
C VAL A 77 -1.44 5.63 -6.27
N TYR A 78 -2.64 5.50 -5.72
CA TYR A 78 -2.86 5.39 -4.28
C TYR A 78 -3.07 3.93 -3.88
N ARG A 79 -2.38 3.52 -2.82
CA ARG A 79 -2.51 2.17 -2.26
C ARG A 79 -3.47 2.22 -1.09
N PHE A 80 -4.64 1.67 -1.28
CA PHE A 80 -5.70 1.70 -0.28
C PHE A 80 -6.54 0.42 -0.34
N THR A 81 -6.95 -0.06 0.82
CA THR A 81 -7.79 -1.26 0.96
C THR A 81 -8.95 -0.93 1.89
N PRO A 82 -10.19 -0.86 1.40
CA PRO A 82 -11.36 -0.40 2.18
C PRO A 82 -11.96 -1.51 3.05
N PHE A 83 -11.12 -2.30 3.71
CA PHE A 83 -11.58 -3.43 4.53
C PHE A 83 -11.17 -3.23 5.98
N HIS A 84 -12.14 -3.19 6.88
CA HIS A 84 -11.87 -3.21 8.30
C HIS A 84 -11.28 -4.57 8.70
N MET A 85 -10.12 -4.54 9.33
CA MET A 85 -9.44 -5.73 9.82
C MET A 85 -9.03 -5.53 11.28
N SER A 86 -9.36 -6.50 12.12
CA SER A 86 -8.79 -6.59 13.45
C SER A 86 -7.27 -6.81 13.38
N LYS A 87 -6.58 -6.62 14.50
CA LYS A 87 -5.14 -6.92 14.58
C LYS A 87 -4.86 -8.37 14.18
N ALA A 88 -5.62 -9.32 14.70
CA ALA A 88 -5.45 -10.74 14.39
C ALA A 88 -5.66 -11.06 12.89
N GLN A 89 -6.60 -10.38 12.24
CA GLN A 89 -6.81 -10.53 10.78
C GLN A 89 -5.63 -9.98 9.98
N ARG A 90 -5.08 -8.82 10.35
CA ARG A 90 -3.89 -8.27 9.69
C ARG A 90 -2.65 -9.15 9.88
N GLU A 91 -2.49 -9.75 11.06
CA GLU A 91 -1.39 -10.68 11.37
C GLU A 91 -1.53 -12.02 10.63
N SER A 92 -2.75 -12.38 10.18
CA SER A 92 -2.98 -13.58 9.37
C SER A 92 -2.79 -13.40 7.87
N LEU A 93 -2.51 -12.18 7.39
CA LEU A 93 -2.24 -11.93 5.98
C LEU A 93 -1.06 -12.79 5.50
N HIS A 94 -1.24 -13.47 4.37
CA HIS A 94 -0.26 -14.40 3.78
C HIS A 94 0.09 -15.60 4.68
N ASN A 95 -0.77 -15.94 5.63
CA ASN A 95 -0.54 -17.00 6.58
C ASN A 95 -1.74 -17.98 6.61
N VAL A 96 -1.61 -19.03 7.43
CA VAL A 96 -2.70 -19.98 7.69
C VAL A 96 -3.88 -19.23 8.33
N ASP A 97 -5.12 -19.59 7.94
CA ASP A 97 -6.36 -18.96 8.41
C ASP A 97 -6.52 -17.46 8.02
N GLU A 98 -5.87 -17.01 6.94
CA GLU A 98 -6.14 -15.68 6.38
C GLU A 98 -7.64 -15.52 6.11
N ARG A 99 -8.25 -14.52 6.72
CA ARG A 99 -9.69 -14.33 6.66
C ARG A 99 -10.10 -12.88 6.84
N ILE A 100 -11.25 -12.56 6.30
CA ILE A 100 -11.95 -11.29 6.51
C ILE A 100 -13.40 -11.58 6.93
N THR A 101 -14.03 -10.69 7.69
CA THR A 101 -15.45 -10.84 8.01
C THR A 101 -16.31 -10.55 6.78
N ARG A 102 -17.48 -11.21 6.69
CA ARG A 102 -18.45 -10.91 5.63
C ARG A 102 -18.90 -9.45 5.66
N ALA A 103 -19.07 -8.87 6.84
CA ALA A 103 -19.46 -7.47 6.99
C ALA A 103 -18.41 -6.54 6.37
N SER A 104 -17.13 -6.72 6.72
CA SER A 104 -16.03 -5.93 6.17
C SER A 104 -15.88 -6.12 4.65
N TRP A 105 -16.09 -7.34 4.14
CA TRP A 105 -16.09 -7.60 2.72
C TRP A 105 -17.18 -6.81 1.98
N LEU A 106 -18.42 -6.84 2.47
CA LEU A 106 -19.54 -6.13 1.86
C LEU A 106 -19.36 -4.61 1.93
N GLU A 107 -18.79 -4.11 3.01
CA GLU A 107 -18.45 -2.70 3.17
C GLU A 107 -17.40 -2.25 2.15
N GLY A 108 -16.36 -3.05 1.94
CA GLY A 108 -15.35 -2.80 0.90
C GLY A 108 -15.93 -2.83 -0.51
N VAL A 109 -16.87 -3.76 -0.81
CA VAL A 109 -17.58 -3.79 -2.11
C VAL A 109 -18.34 -2.49 -2.33
N ARG A 110 -19.11 -2.02 -1.35
CA ARG A 110 -19.85 -0.74 -1.45
C ARG A 110 -18.91 0.45 -1.65
N TRP A 111 -17.74 0.41 -1.04
CA TRP A 111 -16.73 1.45 -1.23
C TRP A 111 -16.25 1.50 -2.67
N TYR A 112 -15.96 0.34 -3.29
CA TYR A 112 -15.55 0.27 -4.69
C TYR A 112 -16.68 0.66 -5.65
N GLU A 113 -17.92 0.24 -5.40
CA GLU A 113 -19.10 0.68 -6.17
C GLU A 113 -19.18 2.21 -6.15
N ARG A 114 -19.12 2.80 -4.99
CA ARG A 114 -19.19 4.26 -4.83
C ARG A 114 -18.02 4.98 -5.49
N LEU A 115 -16.80 4.43 -5.43
CA LEU A 115 -15.64 5.00 -6.12
C LEU A 115 -15.80 5.01 -7.63
N VAL A 116 -16.31 3.93 -8.20
CA VAL A 116 -16.53 3.82 -9.66
C VAL A 116 -17.61 4.79 -10.14
N GLU A 117 -18.64 5.05 -9.35
CA GLU A 117 -19.67 6.05 -9.65
C GLU A 117 -19.14 7.48 -9.70
N GLU A 118 -18.02 7.76 -9.02
CA GLU A 118 -17.39 9.08 -8.94
C GLU A 118 -16.24 9.27 -9.96
N ALA A 119 -15.83 8.21 -10.65
CA ALA A 119 -14.77 8.25 -11.64
C ALA A 119 -15.28 8.68 -13.01
#